data_4360c4cc6fa4d82087b1fb9be83bc3ad
#
_entry.id   4360c4cc6fa4d82087b1fb9be83bc3ad
#
_cell.length_a   1.000
_cell.length_b   1.000
_cell.length_c   1.000
_cell.angle_alpha   90.00
_cell.angle_beta   90.00
_cell.angle_gamma   90.00
#
_symmetry.space_group_name_H-M   'P 1'
#
loop_
_entity.id
_entity.type
_entity.pdbx_description
1 polymer ?
#
loop_
_entity_poly.entity_id
_entity_poly.type
_entity_poly.pdbx_seq_one_letter_code
_entity_poly.pdbx_strand_id
1 'polypeptide(L)'
;MNAVVVDTSVWIDFFAGRRTERLEEALRLGSAVVPPIAVAELLSGVRGRDRAAMIDLLADLEIAETPFSHWIAVGDLRATLARRGLTVSTPDAHVAQCALDRDALLLSHDAVFTRIADATALRVARG
;
A
#
# COMPACT_ATOMS: atom_id res chain seq x y z
N MET A 1 -10.57 -9.10 12.83
CA MET A 1 -9.15 -8.98 12.45
C MET A 1 -9.00 -7.82 11.50
N ASN A 2 -8.13 -6.88 11.83
CA ASN A 2 -8.00 -5.66 11.06
C ASN A 2 -7.13 -5.86 9.83
N ALA A 3 -7.56 -5.35 8.69
CA ALA A 3 -6.79 -5.37 7.47
C ALA A 3 -5.53 -4.50 7.62
N VAL A 4 -4.47 -4.89 6.93
CA VAL A 4 -3.20 -4.16 6.86
C VAL A 4 -2.89 -3.96 5.39
N VAL A 5 -2.86 -2.71 4.94
CA VAL A 5 -2.49 -2.37 3.56
C VAL A 5 -0.97 -2.23 3.51
N VAL A 6 -0.34 -2.85 2.51
CA VAL A 6 1.12 -2.93 2.42
C VAL A 6 1.62 -2.23 1.17
N ASP A 7 2.41 -1.18 1.37
CA ASP A 7 3.00 -0.40 0.28
C ASP A 7 4.11 -1.19 -0.43
N THR A 8 4.35 -0.85 -1.69
CA THR A 8 5.38 -1.47 -2.53
C THR A 8 6.74 -1.53 -1.84
N SER A 9 7.14 -0.49 -1.10
CA SER A 9 8.42 -0.44 -0.41
C SER A 9 8.63 -1.62 0.55
N VAL A 10 7.58 -2.03 1.24
CA VAL A 10 7.63 -3.15 2.18
C VAL A 10 7.66 -4.49 1.44
N TRP A 11 6.86 -4.61 0.38
CA TRP A 11 6.89 -5.81 -0.47
C TRP A 11 8.27 -6.04 -1.10
N ILE A 12 8.92 -4.96 -1.55
CA ILE A 12 10.28 -5.05 -2.10
C ILE A 12 11.24 -5.66 -1.08
N ASP A 13 11.18 -5.18 0.16
CA ASP A 13 12.02 -5.72 1.23
C ASP A 13 11.71 -7.18 1.52
N PHE A 14 10.44 -7.55 1.54
CA PHE A 14 10.01 -8.93 1.76
C PHE A 14 10.57 -9.86 0.67
N PHE A 15 10.41 -9.49 -0.61
CA PHE A 15 10.91 -10.31 -1.72
C PHE A 15 12.43 -10.34 -1.80
N ALA A 16 13.11 -9.32 -1.24
CA ALA A 16 14.58 -9.30 -1.15
C ALA A 16 15.13 -10.11 0.03
N GLY A 17 14.25 -10.73 0.81
CA GLY A 17 14.65 -11.51 1.98
C GLY A 17 15.01 -10.66 3.20
N ARG A 18 14.67 -9.37 3.17
CA ARG A 18 14.89 -8.48 4.31
C ARG A 18 13.84 -8.70 5.38
N ARG A 19 14.13 -8.23 6.58
CA ARG A 19 13.24 -8.40 7.73
C ARG A 19 12.00 -7.53 7.59
N THR A 20 10.81 -8.16 7.63
CA THR A 20 9.51 -7.49 7.48
C THR A 20 8.52 -8.11 8.46
N GLU A 21 8.78 -7.93 9.76
CA GLU A 21 8.04 -8.63 10.82
C GLU A 21 6.55 -8.36 10.79
N ARG A 22 6.14 -7.10 10.59
CA ARG A 22 4.71 -6.74 10.55
C ARG A 22 4.01 -7.31 9.34
N LEU A 23 4.67 -7.35 8.19
CA LEU A 23 4.12 -7.96 6.99
C LEU A 23 4.00 -9.47 7.17
N GLU A 24 5.03 -10.12 7.70
CA GLU A 24 5.00 -11.57 7.95
C GLU A 24 3.87 -11.93 8.90
N GLU A 25 3.65 -11.13 9.93
CA GLU A 25 2.52 -11.30 10.84
C GLU A 25 1.18 -11.16 10.10
N ALA A 26 1.03 -10.13 9.28
CA ALA A 26 -0.18 -9.91 8.50
C ALA A 26 -0.45 -11.04 7.52
N LEU A 27 0.59 -11.57 6.88
CA LEU A 27 0.48 -12.74 5.99
C LEU A 27 0.01 -13.97 6.76
N ARG A 28 0.58 -14.20 7.92
CA ARG A 28 0.21 -15.35 8.77
C ARG A 28 -1.24 -15.27 9.22
N LEU A 29 -1.73 -14.07 9.51
CA LEU A 29 -3.10 -13.83 9.94
C LEU A 29 -4.11 -13.70 8.79
N GLY A 30 -3.64 -13.68 7.54
CA GLY A 30 -4.50 -13.48 6.39
C GLY A 30 -5.09 -12.08 6.28
N SER A 31 -4.43 -11.08 6.85
CA SER A 31 -4.92 -9.70 6.91
C SER A 31 -4.22 -8.73 5.95
N ALA A 32 -3.20 -9.19 5.21
CA ALA A 32 -2.48 -8.35 4.27
C ALA A 32 -3.34 -8.04 3.04
N VAL A 33 -3.38 -6.76 2.66
CA VAL A 33 -4.09 -6.27 1.48
C VAL A 33 -3.11 -5.54 0.58
N VAL A 34 -3.16 -5.84 -0.70
CA VAL A 34 -2.26 -5.27 -1.71
C VAL A 34 -2.99 -4.13 -2.43
N PRO A 35 -2.45 -2.90 -2.41
CA PRO A 35 -2.98 -1.85 -3.29
C PRO A 35 -2.77 -2.29 -4.75
N PRO A 36 -3.77 -2.14 -5.63
CA PRO A 36 -3.61 -2.58 -7.03
C PRO A 36 -2.36 -2.05 -7.71
N ILE A 37 -1.98 -0.80 -7.45
CA ILE A 37 -0.80 -0.20 -8.09
C ILE A 37 0.49 -0.93 -7.69
N ALA A 38 0.55 -1.51 -6.49
CA ALA A 38 1.72 -2.26 -6.04
C ALA A 38 1.97 -3.49 -6.92
N VAL A 39 0.92 -4.12 -7.44
CA VAL A 39 1.06 -5.25 -8.37
C VAL A 39 1.87 -4.82 -9.60
N ALA A 40 1.50 -3.70 -10.21
CA ALA A 40 2.19 -3.19 -11.38
C ALA A 40 3.62 -2.78 -11.08
N GLU A 41 3.82 -2.08 -9.96
CA GLU A 41 5.16 -1.62 -9.56
C GLU A 41 6.10 -2.79 -9.28
N LEU A 42 5.62 -3.81 -8.57
CA LEU A 42 6.41 -4.99 -8.25
C LEU A 42 6.78 -5.78 -9.51
N LEU A 43 5.80 -6.00 -10.39
CA LEU A 43 6.04 -6.79 -11.60
C LEU A 43 6.92 -6.08 -12.62
N SER A 44 6.97 -4.75 -12.60
CA SER A 44 7.84 -3.98 -13.49
C SER A 44 9.32 -4.22 -13.23
N GLY A 45 9.68 -4.64 -12.01
CA GLY A 45 11.07 -4.77 -11.59
C GLY A 45 11.63 -6.19 -11.65
N VAL A 46 10.83 -7.20 -12.04
CA VAL A 46 11.25 -8.60 -11.98
C VAL A 46 11.03 -9.32 -13.30
N ARG A 47 11.77 -10.40 -13.51
CA ARG A 47 11.73 -11.20 -14.74
C ARG A 47 11.81 -12.70 -14.45
N GLY A 48 11.40 -13.48 -15.45
CA GLY A 48 11.61 -14.93 -15.46
C GLY A 48 10.93 -15.65 -14.30
N ARG A 49 11.71 -16.50 -13.64
CA ARG A 49 11.21 -17.35 -12.55
C ARG A 49 10.73 -16.52 -11.35
N ASP A 50 11.45 -15.45 -11.05
CA ASP A 50 11.07 -14.56 -9.92
C ASP A 50 9.74 -13.87 -10.21
N ARG A 51 9.49 -13.48 -11.47
CA ARG A 51 8.22 -12.89 -11.87
C ARG A 51 7.07 -13.87 -11.69
N ALA A 52 7.26 -15.12 -12.12
CA ALA A 52 6.23 -16.16 -11.99
C ALA A 52 5.91 -16.44 -10.52
N ALA A 53 6.94 -16.55 -9.68
CA ALA A 53 6.76 -16.76 -8.24
C ALA A 53 6.02 -15.58 -7.57
N MET A 54 6.33 -14.36 -7.98
CA MET A 54 5.67 -13.18 -7.46
C MET A 54 4.19 -13.14 -7.85
N ILE A 55 3.86 -13.46 -9.10
CA ILE A 55 2.47 -13.54 -9.55
C ILE A 55 1.70 -14.59 -8.75
N ASP A 56 2.30 -15.76 -8.53
CA ASP A 56 1.67 -16.82 -7.75
C ASP A 56 1.36 -16.37 -6.34
N LEU A 57 2.29 -15.70 -5.69
CA LEU A 57 2.06 -15.18 -4.33
C LEU A 57 0.97 -14.10 -4.32
N LEU A 58 1.06 -13.12 -5.23
CA LEU A 58 0.09 -12.02 -5.30
C LEU A 58 -1.33 -12.53 -5.61
N ALA A 59 -1.45 -13.59 -6.41
CA ALA A 59 -2.75 -14.18 -6.75
C ALA A 59 -3.46 -14.77 -5.53
N ASP A 60 -2.72 -15.16 -4.50
CA ASP A 60 -3.28 -15.70 -3.25
C ASP A 60 -3.61 -14.63 -2.21
N LEU A 61 -3.27 -13.37 -2.48
CA LEU A 61 -3.51 -12.28 -1.55
C LEU A 61 -4.75 -11.48 -1.93
N GLU A 62 -5.30 -10.77 -0.96
CA GLU A 62 -6.38 -9.84 -1.23
C GLU A 62 -5.83 -8.60 -1.93
N ILE A 63 -6.35 -8.30 -3.11
CA ILE A 63 -6.06 -7.06 -3.82
C ILE A 63 -7.20 -6.08 -3.50
N ALA A 64 -6.86 -4.87 -3.07
CA ALA A 64 -7.87 -3.89 -2.69
C ALA A 64 -8.80 -3.57 -3.86
N GLU A 65 -10.10 -3.61 -3.63
CA GLU A 65 -11.07 -3.14 -4.62
C GLU A 65 -11.02 -1.62 -4.70
N THR A 66 -11.04 -1.08 -5.91
CA THR A 66 -10.96 0.35 -6.16
C THR A 66 -12.08 0.80 -7.09
N PRO A 67 -13.32 0.88 -6.57
CA PRO A 67 -14.46 1.35 -7.36
C PRO A 67 -14.31 2.83 -7.70
N PHE A 68 -15.21 3.34 -8.52
CA PHE A 68 -15.17 4.75 -8.92
C PHE A 68 -15.09 5.71 -7.72
N SER A 69 -15.83 5.41 -6.66
CA SER A 69 -15.80 6.22 -5.43
C SER A 69 -14.41 6.33 -4.80
N HIS A 70 -13.60 5.27 -4.90
CA HIS A 70 -12.23 5.31 -4.42
C HIS A 70 -11.41 6.37 -5.19
N TRP A 71 -11.55 6.41 -6.52
CA TRP A 71 -10.79 7.35 -7.35
C TRP A 71 -11.25 8.79 -7.17
N ILE A 72 -12.54 9.02 -6.90
CA ILE A 72 -13.03 10.33 -6.47
C ILE A 72 -12.34 10.74 -5.17
N ALA A 73 -12.28 9.82 -4.20
CA ALA A 73 -11.63 10.08 -2.92
C ALA A 73 -10.13 10.35 -3.07
N VAL A 74 -9.45 9.65 -3.97
CA VAL A 74 -8.03 9.93 -4.29
C VAL A 74 -7.84 11.36 -4.78
N GLY A 75 -8.70 11.81 -5.69
CA GLY A 75 -8.66 13.18 -6.19
C GLY A 75 -8.91 14.21 -5.09
N ASP A 76 -9.90 13.96 -4.24
CA ASP A 76 -10.23 14.84 -3.13
C ASP A 76 -9.10 14.89 -2.09
N LEU A 77 -8.49 13.75 -1.80
CA LEU A 77 -7.35 13.67 -0.88
C LEU A 77 -6.18 14.52 -1.38
N ARG A 78 -5.81 14.37 -2.66
CA ARG A 78 -4.73 15.16 -3.26
C ARG A 78 -5.03 16.66 -3.18
N ALA A 79 -6.26 17.05 -3.50
CA ALA A 79 -6.66 18.46 -3.45
C ALA A 79 -6.61 19.03 -2.04
N THR A 80 -7.10 18.26 -1.07
CA THR A 80 -7.07 18.66 0.35
C THR A 80 -5.64 18.84 0.86
N LEU A 81 -4.77 17.88 0.55
CA LEU A 81 -3.36 17.93 0.98
C LEU A 81 -2.63 19.10 0.30
N ALA A 82 -2.89 19.36 -0.98
CA ALA A 82 -2.27 20.47 -1.70
C ALA A 82 -2.62 21.82 -1.05
N ARG A 83 -3.87 21.98 -0.60
CA ARG A 83 -4.29 23.19 0.13
C ARG A 83 -3.55 23.37 1.46
N ARG A 84 -3.00 22.30 2.01
CA ARG A 84 -2.19 22.32 3.24
C ARG A 84 -0.69 22.38 2.94
N GLY A 85 -0.31 22.57 1.68
CA GLY A 85 1.08 22.67 1.27
C GLY A 85 1.79 21.35 1.03
N LEU A 86 1.05 20.22 0.97
CA LEU A 86 1.63 18.90 0.70
C LEU A 86 1.21 18.39 -0.68
N THR A 87 2.17 18.37 -1.61
CA THR A 87 1.96 17.81 -2.94
C THR A 87 2.23 16.31 -2.90
N VAL A 88 1.21 15.52 -3.21
CA VAL A 88 1.29 14.05 -3.19
C VAL A 88 0.98 13.51 -4.58
N SER A 89 1.77 12.54 -5.03
CA SER A 89 1.54 11.88 -6.32
C SER A 89 0.24 11.09 -6.29
N THR A 90 -0.33 10.83 -7.46
CA THR A 90 -1.54 9.99 -7.57
C THR A 90 -1.29 8.58 -7.04
N PRO A 91 -0.18 7.89 -7.38
CA PRO A 91 0.11 6.58 -6.79
C PRO A 91 0.15 6.59 -5.27
N ASP A 92 0.80 7.56 -4.66
CA ASP A 92 0.90 7.64 -3.19
C ASP A 92 -0.47 7.92 -2.56
N ALA A 93 -1.23 8.84 -3.15
CA ALA A 93 -2.59 9.13 -2.67
C ALA A 93 -3.50 7.91 -2.80
N HIS A 94 -3.34 7.13 -3.87
CA HIS A 94 -4.08 5.88 -4.06
C HIS A 94 -3.77 4.87 -2.96
N VAL A 95 -2.49 4.66 -2.64
CA VAL A 95 -2.08 3.74 -1.57
C VAL A 95 -2.66 4.18 -0.23
N ALA A 96 -2.53 5.47 0.10
CA ALA A 96 -3.10 6.02 1.34
C ALA A 96 -4.62 5.82 1.37
N GLN A 97 -5.30 6.07 0.26
CA GLN A 97 -6.75 5.93 0.20
C GLN A 97 -7.20 4.48 0.34
N CYS A 98 -6.43 3.51 -0.17
CA CYS A 98 -6.72 2.09 0.06
C CYS A 98 -6.80 1.77 1.55
N ALA A 99 -5.92 2.34 2.35
CA ALA A 99 -5.93 2.16 3.80
C ALA A 99 -7.09 2.92 4.45
N LEU A 100 -7.34 4.15 4.03
CA LEU A 100 -8.43 4.97 4.56
C LEU A 100 -9.80 4.34 4.28
N ASP A 101 -10.01 3.79 3.10
CA ASP A 101 -11.27 3.14 2.70
C ASP A 101 -11.61 1.97 3.63
N ARG A 102 -10.59 1.31 4.18
CA ARG A 102 -10.74 0.10 4.99
C ARG A 102 -10.53 0.35 6.48
N ASP A 103 -10.24 1.58 6.87
CA ASP A 103 -9.79 1.90 8.22
C ASP A 103 -8.65 0.96 8.65
N ALA A 104 -7.71 0.74 7.73
CA ALA A 104 -6.60 -0.18 7.90
C ALA A 104 -5.31 0.55 8.23
N LEU A 105 -4.41 -0.15 8.93
CA LEU A 105 -3.03 0.30 9.09
C LEU A 105 -2.33 0.21 7.73
N LEU A 106 -1.52 1.22 7.39
CA LEU A 106 -0.64 1.19 6.23
C LEU A 106 0.78 0.87 6.68
N LEU A 107 1.37 -0.16 6.09
CA LEU A 107 2.80 -0.44 6.26
C LEU A 107 3.57 0.19 5.11
N SER A 108 4.53 1.05 5.42
CA SER A 108 5.38 1.69 4.42
C SER A 108 6.69 2.17 5.04
N HIS A 109 7.73 2.27 4.22
CA HIS A 109 9.01 2.88 4.58
C HIS A 109 9.15 4.30 4.00
N ASP A 110 8.18 4.75 3.22
CA ASP A 110 8.21 6.06 2.57
C ASP A 110 7.70 7.15 3.52
N ALA A 111 8.50 8.20 3.70
CA ALA A 111 8.20 9.30 4.61
C ALA A 111 6.95 10.10 4.20
N VAL A 112 6.55 10.07 2.93
CA VAL A 112 5.36 10.81 2.48
C VAL A 112 4.10 10.37 3.24
N PHE A 113 3.99 9.09 3.58
CA PHE A 113 2.81 8.58 4.29
C PHE A 113 2.73 9.08 5.72
N THR A 114 3.86 9.32 6.37
CA THR A 114 3.88 9.95 7.70
C THR A 114 3.32 11.37 7.61
N ARG A 115 3.67 12.12 6.56
CA ARG A 115 3.14 13.47 6.34
C ARG A 115 1.63 13.44 6.06
N ILE A 116 1.17 12.47 5.28
CA ILE A 116 -0.27 12.29 5.03
C ILE A 116 -0.99 11.95 6.35
N ALA A 117 -0.39 11.09 7.17
CA ALA A 117 -0.96 10.73 8.47
C ALA A 117 -1.12 11.93 9.40
N ASP A 118 -0.20 12.88 9.35
CA ASP A 118 -0.27 14.10 10.17
C ASP A 118 -1.49 14.98 9.81
N ALA A 119 -2.00 14.85 8.59
CA ALA A 119 -3.08 15.69 8.06
C ALA A 119 -4.42 14.95 7.90
N THR A 120 -4.48 13.66 8.19
CA THR A 120 -5.65 12.80 7.93
C THR A 120 -5.84 11.78 9.04
N ALA A 121 -6.81 10.88 8.87
CA ALA A 121 -7.02 9.76 9.77
C ALA A 121 -6.12 8.54 9.45
N LEU A 122 -5.22 8.66 8.48
CA LEU A 122 -4.32 7.58 8.09
C LEU A 122 -3.41 7.18 9.27
N ARG A 123 -3.27 5.87 9.48
CA ARG A 123 -2.33 5.31 10.45
C ARG A 123 -1.24 4.55 9.70
N VAL A 124 0.00 4.85 10.00
CA VAL A 124 1.17 4.32 9.29
C VAL A 124 2.13 3.68 10.28
N ALA A 125 2.72 2.56 9.87
CA ALA A 125 3.83 1.93 10.60
C ALA A 125 4.86 1.40 9.58
N ARG A 126 6.06 1.19 10.05
CA ARG A 126 7.11 0.56 9.22
C ARG A 126 6.87 -0.95 9.17
N GLY A 127 7.20 -1.54 8.02
CA GLY A 127 7.09 -2.98 7.81
C GLY A 127 8.12 -3.75 8.60
#